data_638c30700a66589fbe38cd27ad960a78
#
_entry.id   638c30700a66589fbe38cd27ad960a78
#
_cell.length_a   1.000
_cell.length_b   1.000
_cell.length_c   1.000
_cell.angle_alpha   90.00
_cell.angle_beta   90.00
_cell.angle_gamma   90.00
#
_symmetry.space_group_name_H-M   'P 1'
#
loop_
_entity.id
_entity.type
_entity.pdbx_description
1 polymer ?
#
loop_
_entity_poly.entity_id
_entity_poly.type
_entity_poly.pdbx_seq_one_letter_code
_entity_poly.pdbx_strand_id
1 'polypeptide(L)'
;MATEAHEFTLPGADLPQPDAELCKKREAVVLQHTVAEIAWDIDGVLATFPRGGVYRIQAFEEGPLIGEEAIKKGYFADLKAAFPDLEHELHHVHHTPTAVILEAQARGRQQADWRGIPNRGKSIDAPVAVFFHFDGDVLIDETLYFDIATFQRQLA
;
A
#
# COMPACT_ATOMS: atom_id res chain seq x y z
N MET A 1 36.95 -26.39 10.58
CA MET A 1 36.10 -26.09 9.41
C MET A 1 35.79 -24.61 9.46
N ALA A 2 36.33 -23.84 8.52
CA ALA A 2 36.03 -22.41 8.43
C ALA A 2 34.61 -22.27 7.90
N THR A 3 33.72 -21.61 8.64
CA THR A 3 32.39 -21.19 8.18
C THR A 3 32.62 -20.16 7.09
N GLU A 4 32.30 -20.49 5.86
CA GLU A 4 32.22 -19.49 4.78
C GLU A 4 31.26 -18.39 5.24
N ALA A 5 31.78 -17.18 5.41
CA ALA A 5 30.93 -16.01 5.62
C ALA A 5 30.14 -15.79 4.32
N HIS A 6 28.83 -16.02 4.38
CA HIS A 6 27.97 -15.62 3.27
C HIS A 6 28.09 -14.09 3.11
N GLU A 7 28.63 -13.67 1.97
CA GLU A 7 28.70 -12.26 1.62
C GLU A 7 27.26 -11.77 1.34
N PHE A 8 26.70 -11.06 2.31
CA PHE A 8 25.35 -10.49 2.20
C PHE A 8 25.43 -9.14 1.51
N THR A 9 24.98 -9.08 0.26
CA THR A 9 24.87 -7.82 -0.49
C THR A 9 23.43 -7.30 -0.43
N LEU A 10 23.28 -5.99 -0.16
CA LEU A 10 21.96 -5.34 -0.16
C LEU A 10 21.52 -5.06 -1.60
N PRO A 11 20.37 -5.63 -2.06
CA PRO A 11 19.83 -5.30 -3.37
C PRO A 11 19.60 -3.79 -3.51
N GLY A 12 20.07 -3.21 -4.63
CA GLY A 12 19.87 -1.78 -4.90
C GLY A 12 20.78 -0.83 -4.13
N ALA A 13 21.75 -1.32 -3.37
CA ALA A 13 22.73 -0.48 -2.64
C ALA A 13 23.52 0.47 -3.58
N ASP A 14 23.74 0.05 -4.83
CA ASP A 14 24.48 0.82 -5.84
C ASP A 14 23.59 1.83 -6.60
N LEU A 15 22.28 1.84 -6.37
CA LEU A 15 21.39 2.77 -7.04
C LEU A 15 21.52 4.17 -6.42
N PRO A 16 21.58 5.23 -7.26
CA PRO A 16 21.65 6.59 -6.74
C PRO A 16 20.37 6.96 -5.98
N GLN A 17 20.52 7.66 -4.87
CA GLN A 17 19.38 8.22 -4.15
C GLN A 17 18.67 9.28 -5.02
N PRO A 18 17.33 9.40 -4.94
CA PRO A 18 16.58 10.41 -5.68
C PRO A 18 17.01 11.81 -5.20
N ASP A 19 17.15 12.73 -6.15
CA ASP A 19 17.35 14.14 -5.82
C ASP A 19 16.05 14.81 -5.31
N ALA A 20 16.15 16.04 -4.83
CA ALA A 20 15.01 16.75 -4.28
C ALA A 20 13.88 17.00 -5.29
N GLU A 21 14.20 17.11 -6.58
CA GLU A 21 13.19 17.30 -7.62
C GLU A 21 12.40 16.02 -7.86
N LEU A 22 13.09 14.89 -7.98
CA LEU A 22 12.46 13.57 -8.14
C LEU A 22 11.63 13.20 -6.91
N CYS A 23 12.13 13.47 -5.70
CA CYS A 23 11.35 13.29 -4.46
C CYS A 23 10.02 14.05 -4.54
N LYS A 24 10.04 15.34 -4.88
CA LYS A 24 8.83 16.16 -4.99
C LYS A 24 7.84 15.65 -6.05
N LYS A 25 8.35 15.19 -7.21
CA LYS A 25 7.49 14.61 -8.25
C LYS A 25 6.78 13.36 -7.75
N ARG A 26 7.52 12.44 -7.12
CA ARG A 26 6.96 11.21 -6.56
C ARG A 26 5.97 11.49 -5.42
N GLU A 27 6.29 12.41 -4.52
CA GLU A 27 5.38 12.85 -3.45
C GLU A 27 4.07 13.42 -4.01
N ALA A 28 4.12 14.19 -5.09
CA ALA A 28 2.92 14.71 -5.72
C ALA A 28 2.02 13.61 -6.28
N VAL A 29 2.61 12.56 -6.89
CA VAL A 29 1.86 11.39 -7.37
C VAL A 29 1.27 10.62 -6.20
N VAL A 30 2.05 10.34 -5.15
CA VAL A 30 1.58 9.64 -3.94
C VAL A 30 0.45 10.42 -3.26
N LEU A 31 0.58 11.74 -3.13
CA LEU A 31 -0.47 12.59 -2.55
C LEU A 31 -1.76 12.55 -3.39
N GLN A 32 -1.65 12.67 -4.72
CA GLN A 32 -2.80 12.55 -5.62
C GLN A 32 -3.49 11.19 -5.45
N HIS A 33 -2.71 10.11 -5.43
CA HIS A 33 -3.18 8.75 -5.24
C HIS A 33 -3.92 8.57 -3.91
N THR A 34 -3.27 8.93 -2.80
CA THR A 34 -3.84 8.79 -1.44
C THR A 34 -5.10 9.64 -1.25
N VAL A 35 -5.13 10.86 -1.79
CA VAL A 35 -6.35 11.71 -1.74
C VAL A 35 -7.50 11.06 -2.50
N ALA A 36 -7.24 10.48 -3.68
CA ALA A 36 -8.25 9.74 -4.44
C ALA A 36 -8.73 8.49 -3.70
N GLU A 37 -7.84 7.75 -3.04
CA GLU A 37 -8.19 6.58 -2.22
C GLU A 37 -9.12 6.95 -1.05
N ILE A 38 -8.76 7.97 -0.27
CA ILE A 38 -9.56 8.46 0.87
C ILE A 38 -10.95 8.92 0.39
N ALA A 39 -11.02 9.53 -0.80
CA ALA A 39 -12.29 9.94 -1.41
C ALA A 39 -13.07 8.79 -2.06
N TRP A 40 -12.52 7.57 -2.07
CA TRP A 40 -13.05 6.43 -2.82
C TRP A 40 -13.26 6.73 -4.32
N ASP A 41 -12.40 7.60 -4.88
CA ASP A 41 -12.34 7.95 -6.30
C ASP A 41 -11.43 6.97 -7.05
N ILE A 42 -12.02 5.86 -7.50
CA ILE A 42 -11.27 4.81 -8.20
C ILE A 42 -10.65 5.31 -9.52
N ASP A 43 -11.33 6.18 -10.25
CA ASP A 43 -10.80 6.70 -11.51
C ASP A 43 -9.61 7.62 -11.26
N GLY A 44 -9.66 8.41 -10.18
CA GLY A 44 -8.53 9.22 -9.71
C GLY A 44 -7.32 8.37 -9.32
N VAL A 45 -7.53 7.25 -8.62
CA VAL A 45 -6.46 6.30 -8.26
C VAL A 45 -5.85 5.69 -9.51
N LEU A 46 -6.66 5.16 -10.42
CA LEU A 46 -6.17 4.53 -11.65
C LEU A 46 -5.42 5.49 -12.57
N ALA A 47 -5.79 6.78 -12.57
CA ALA A 47 -5.09 7.81 -13.32
C ALA A 47 -3.63 8.02 -12.87
N THR A 48 -3.29 7.62 -11.64
CA THR A 48 -1.89 7.67 -11.14
C THR A 48 -1.02 6.51 -11.61
N PHE A 49 -1.61 5.49 -12.26
CA PHE A 49 -0.92 4.36 -12.85
C PHE A 49 -0.93 4.44 -14.39
N PRO A 50 -0.16 5.30 -15.03
CA PRO A 50 -0.28 5.56 -16.47
C PRO A 50 0.09 4.38 -17.38
N ARG A 51 0.72 3.34 -16.81
CA ARG A 51 1.10 2.10 -17.53
C ARG A 51 0.28 0.89 -17.10
N GLY A 52 -0.84 1.10 -16.38
CA GLY A 52 -1.55 0.04 -15.70
C GLY A 52 -0.92 -0.28 -14.35
N GLY A 53 -1.75 -0.36 -13.31
CA GLY A 53 -1.28 -0.54 -11.94
C GLY A 53 -1.12 -2.00 -11.53
N VAL A 54 -0.27 -2.21 -10.56
CA VAL A 54 -0.21 -3.44 -9.76
C VAL A 54 -0.47 -3.05 -8.31
N TYR A 55 -1.38 -3.76 -7.68
CA TYR A 55 -1.71 -3.57 -6.27
C TYR A 55 -1.54 -4.86 -5.50
N ARG A 56 -0.83 -4.81 -4.37
CA ARG A 56 -0.51 -5.98 -3.54
C ARG A 56 -0.92 -5.75 -2.09
N ILE A 57 -1.58 -6.73 -1.51
CA ILE A 57 -1.82 -6.77 -0.07
C ILE A 57 -1.07 -7.98 0.47
N GLN A 58 0.10 -7.76 1.04
CA GLN A 58 1.01 -8.83 1.46
C GLN A 58 0.52 -9.63 2.67
N ALA A 59 -0.52 -9.16 3.36
CA ALA A 59 -1.14 -9.89 4.46
C ALA A 59 -1.99 -11.08 4.01
N PHE A 60 -2.30 -11.21 2.70
CA PHE A 60 -3.11 -12.28 2.14
C PHE A 60 -2.31 -13.08 1.10
N GLU A 61 -2.68 -14.37 0.96
CA GLU A 61 -2.02 -15.28 0.02
C GLU A 61 -2.44 -15.09 -1.45
N GLU A 62 -3.51 -14.30 -1.68
CA GLU A 62 -3.93 -13.96 -3.03
C GLU A 62 -2.82 -13.16 -3.72
N GLY A 63 -2.60 -13.49 -4.98
CA GLY A 63 -1.60 -12.81 -5.80
C GLY A 63 -1.95 -11.32 -6.04
N PRO A 64 -1.06 -10.58 -6.72
CA PRO A 64 -1.28 -9.17 -7.00
C PRO A 64 -2.53 -8.95 -7.87
N LEU A 65 -3.23 -7.86 -7.61
CA LEU A 65 -4.27 -7.34 -8.48
C LEU A 65 -3.59 -6.58 -9.62
N ILE A 66 -3.73 -7.06 -10.84
CA ILE A 66 -3.07 -6.51 -12.02
C ILE A 66 -4.10 -5.90 -12.95
N GLY A 67 -3.95 -4.60 -13.21
CA GLY A 67 -4.80 -3.85 -14.11
C GLY A 67 -6.10 -3.36 -13.49
N GLU A 68 -6.76 -2.50 -14.22
CA GLU A 68 -7.90 -1.69 -13.77
C GLU A 68 -9.03 -2.51 -13.16
N GLU A 69 -9.53 -3.52 -13.87
CA GLU A 69 -10.68 -4.31 -13.42
C GLU A 69 -10.40 -5.10 -12.14
N ALA A 70 -9.17 -5.64 -12.01
CA ALA A 70 -8.78 -6.37 -10.82
C ALA A 70 -8.69 -5.44 -9.60
N ILE A 71 -8.11 -4.25 -9.78
CA ILE A 71 -8.00 -3.23 -8.72
C ILE A 71 -9.38 -2.71 -8.31
N LYS A 72 -10.24 -2.38 -9.27
CA LYS A 72 -11.63 -1.93 -8.98
C LYS A 72 -12.38 -2.94 -8.12
N LYS A 73 -12.34 -4.22 -8.51
CA LYS A 73 -13.09 -5.28 -7.84
C LYS A 73 -12.44 -5.73 -6.53
N GLY A 74 -11.16 -6.08 -6.59
CA GLY A 74 -10.48 -6.78 -5.48
C GLY A 74 -9.97 -5.86 -4.38
N TYR A 75 -9.88 -4.56 -4.63
CA TYR A 75 -9.46 -3.59 -3.63
C TYR A 75 -10.59 -2.65 -3.25
N PHE A 76 -11.00 -1.79 -4.20
CA PHE A 76 -11.97 -0.73 -3.89
C PHE A 76 -13.33 -1.25 -3.47
N ALA A 77 -13.94 -2.15 -4.23
CA ALA A 77 -15.28 -2.63 -3.91
C ALA A 77 -15.32 -3.35 -2.56
N ASP A 78 -14.37 -4.27 -2.34
CA ASP A 78 -14.32 -5.06 -1.11
C ASP A 78 -13.94 -4.22 0.11
N LEU A 79 -12.89 -3.38 -0.02
CA LEU A 79 -12.41 -2.57 1.10
C LEU A 79 -13.41 -1.47 1.47
N LYS A 80 -13.98 -0.78 0.47
CA LYS A 80 -15.01 0.24 0.69
C LYS A 80 -16.26 -0.32 1.36
N ALA A 81 -16.70 -1.52 0.96
CA ALA A 81 -17.83 -2.16 1.61
C ALA A 81 -17.52 -2.53 3.06
N ALA A 82 -16.31 -3.00 3.32
CA ALA A 82 -15.89 -3.43 4.65
C ALA A 82 -15.60 -2.24 5.59
N PHE A 83 -14.92 -1.20 5.12
CA PHE A 83 -14.46 -0.06 5.92
C PHE A 83 -14.74 1.26 5.18
N PRO A 84 -16.01 1.68 5.06
CA PRO A 84 -16.35 2.89 4.31
C PRO A 84 -15.81 4.19 4.95
N ASP A 85 -15.45 4.13 6.23
CA ASP A 85 -14.87 5.20 7.04
C ASP A 85 -13.36 5.02 7.28
N LEU A 86 -12.68 4.23 6.42
CA LEU A 86 -11.24 4.01 6.55
C LEU A 86 -10.49 5.33 6.43
N GLU A 87 -9.63 5.57 7.40
CA GLU A 87 -8.73 6.72 7.46
C GLU A 87 -7.31 6.30 7.76
N HIS A 88 -6.34 7.11 7.32
CA HIS A 88 -4.92 6.91 7.57
C HIS A 88 -4.32 8.17 8.20
N GLU A 89 -3.69 8.00 9.35
CA GLU A 89 -2.84 9.02 9.96
C GLU A 89 -1.39 8.75 9.56
N LEU A 90 -0.80 9.64 8.74
CA LEU A 90 0.57 9.49 8.27
C LEU A 90 1.56 9.85 9.38
N HIS A 91 2.54 8.97 9.62
CA HIS A 91 3.59 9.17 10.62
C HIS A 91 4.93 9.53 9.97
N HIS A 92 5.35 8.77 8.95
CA HIS A 92 6.65 8.94 8.30
C HIS A 92 6.56 8.73 6.79
N VAL A 93 7.42 9.46 6.07
CA VAL A 93 7.64 9.31 4.63
C VAL A 93 9.11 9.03 4.40
N HIS A 94 9.41 7.97 3.65
CA HIS A 94 10.78 7.61 3.30
C HIS A 94 10.96 7.56 1.79
N HIS A 95 12.12 8.01 1.33
CA HIS A 95 12.52 7.93 -0.07
C HIS A 95 13.62 6.91 -0.26
N THR A 96 13.48 6.08 -1.28
CA THR A 96 14.49 5.13 -1.74
C THR A 96 14.78 5.36 -3.22
N PRO A 97 15.81 4.75 -3.80
CA PRO A 97 16.06 4.84 -5.24
C PRO A 97 14.84 4.52 -6.11
N THR A 98 13.98 3.60 -5.67
CA THR A 98 12.87 3.06 -6.48
C THR A 98 11.50 3.16 -5.82
N ALA A 99 11.38 3.72 -4.61
CA ALA A 99 10.10 3.78 -3.92
C ALA A 99 9.97 5.01 -3.02
N VAL A 100 8.70 5.40 -2.77
CA VAL A 100 8.27 6.19 -1.62
C VAL A 100 7.56 5.25 -0.68
N ILE A 101 7.89 5.30 0.61
CA ILE A 101 7.29 4.44 1.63
C ILE A 101 6.59 5.33 2.64
N LEU A 102 5.34 5.02 2.93
CA LEU A 102 4.55 5.65 3.98
C LEU A 102 4.40 4.71 5.16
N GLU A 103 4.67 5.21 6.37
CA GLU A 103 4.23 4.57 7.61
C GLU A 103 3.01 5.33 8.13
N ALA A 104 1.94 4.61 8.43
CA ALA A 104 0.67 5.19 8.84
C ALA A 104 -0.03 4.33 9.88
N GLN A 105 -1.02 4.93 10.54
CA GLN A 105 -2.01 4.25 11.36
C GLN A 105 -3.32 4.19 10.58
N ALA A 106 -3.82 3.00 10.33
CA ALA A 106 -5.12 2.78 9.70
C ALA A 106 -6.20 2.62 10.76
N ARG A 107 -7.32 3.33 10.60
CA ARG A 107 -8.50 3.23 11.45
C ARG A 107 -9.76 3.10 10.61
N GLY A 108 -10.71 2.29 11.07
CA GLY A 108 -12.00 2.15 10.42
C GLY A 108 -12.88 1.16 11.14
N ARG A 109 -14.21 1.27 10.93
CA ARG A 109 -15.19 0.36 11.50
C ARG A 109 -15.73 -0.59 10.45
N GLN A 110 -15.66 -1.90 10.74
CA GLN A 110 -16.15 -2.92 9.82
C GLN A 110 -17.67 -2.84 9.65
N GLN A 111 -18.12 -2.82 8.39
CA GLN A 111 -19.52 -2.75 7.99
C GLN A 111 -19.95 -3.97 7.16
N ALA A 112 -19.00 -4.70 6.57
CA ALA A 112 -19.24 -5.93 5.82
C ALA A 112 -18.14 -6.96 6.10
N ASP A 113 -18.37 -8.22 5.72
CA ASP A 113 -17.34 -9.25 5.75
C ASP A 113 -16.17 -8.84 4.85
N TRP A 114 -14.94 -9.11 5.29
CA TRP A 114 -13.76 -8.75 4.55
C TRP A 114 -12.74 -9.88 4.51
N ARG A 115 -12.48 -10.41 3.32
CA ARG A 115 -11.45 -11.44 3.08
C ARG A 115 -11.47 -12.59 4.11
N GLY A 116 -12.67 -13.14 4.31
CA GLY A 116 -12.88 -14.25 5.26
C GLY A 116 -12.99 -13.84 6.72
N ILE A 117 -12.89 -12.56 7.06
CA ILE A 117 -13.12 -12.04 8.41
C ILE A 117 -14.58 -11.59 8.50
N PRO A 118 -15.44 -12.28 9.32
CA PRO A 118 -16.85 -11.93 9.45
C PRO A 118 -17.04 -10.54 10.05
N ASN A 119 -18.04 -9.82 9.55
CA ASN A 119 -18.42 -8.52 10.11
C ASN A 119 -19.04 -8.68 11.52
N ARG A 120 -18.43 -8.02 12.49
CA ARG A 120 -18.92 -7.93 13.88
C ARG A 120 -19.11 -6.49 14.33
N GLY A 121 -19.05 -5.51 13.42
CA GLY A 121 -19.17 -4.09 13.71
C GLY A 121 -18.04 -3.55 14.58
N LYS A 122 -16.91 -4.24 14.62
CA LYS A 122 -15.71 -3.85 15.35
C LYS A 122 -14.86 -2.88 14.54
N SER A 123 -13.91 -2.24 15.20
CA SER A 123 -12.99 -1.29 14.57
C SER A 123 -11.57 -1.82 14.54
N ILE A 124 -10.83 -1.41 13.51
CA ILE A 124 -9.38 -1.54 13.45
C ILE A 124 -8.72 -0.23 13.88
N ASP A 125 -7.56 -0.37 14.52
CA ASP A 125 -6.62 0.70 14.82
C ASP A 125 -5.22 0.06 14.84
N ALA A 126 -4.53 0.08 13.69
CA ALA A 126 -3.32 -0.70 13.52
C ALA A 126 -2.32 -0.02 12.57
N PRO A 127 -1.00 -0.21 12.79
CA PRO A 127 0.02 0.31 11.89
C PRO A 127 0.00 -0.40 10.54
N VAL A 128 0.24 0.37 9.50
CA VAL A 128 0.39 -0.09 8.12
C VAL A 128 1.61 0.58 7.49
N ALA A 129 2.22 -0.11 6.52
CA ALA A 129 3.25 0.47 5.67
C ALA A 129 2.85 0.28 4.20
N VAL A 130 2.93 1.36 3.43
CA VAL A 130 2.59 1.36 2.00
C VAL A 130 3.83 1.71 1.20
N PHE A 131 4.17 0.85 0.26
CA PHE A 131 5.29 1.01 -0.65
C PHE A 131 4.75 1.39 -2.03
N PHE A 132 5.04 2.60 -2.46
CA PHE A 132 4.76 3.08 -3.82
C PHE A 132 6.04 2.92 -4.64
N HIS A 133 6.05 1.95 -5.56
CA HIS A 133 7.20 1.66 -6.40
C HIS A 133 7.16 2.47 -7.69
N PHE A 134 8.31 3.03 -8.08
CA PHE A 134 8.45 3.94 -9.20
C PHE A 134 9.50 3.45 -10.20
N ASP A 135 9.20 3.64 -11.48
CA ASP A 135 10.18 3.67 -12.57
C ASP A 135 10.41 5.14 -12.97
N GLY A 136 11.54 5.71 -12.54
CA GLY A 136 11.75 7.15 -12.58
C GLY A 136 10.74 7.90 -11.71
N ASP A 137 9.87 8.69 -12.30
CA ASP A 137 8.75 9.40 -11.65
C ASP A 137 7.37 8.76 -11.92
N VAL A 138 7.35 7.60 -12.60
CA VAL A 138 6.12 6.87 -12.94
C VAL A 138 5.80 5.84 -11.88
N LEU A 139 4.63 5.94 -11.25
CA LEU A 139 4.12 4.93 -10.31
C LEU A 139 3.74 3.65 -11.06
N ILE A 140 4.27 2.52 -10.62
CA ILE A 140 4.07 1.21 -11.26
C ILE A 140 3.44 0.16 -10.37
N ASP A 141 3.61 0.27 -9.06
CA ASP A 141 3.15 -0.76 -8.09
C ASP A 141 2.88 -0.10 -6.74
N GLU A 142 1.83 -0.53 -6.10
CA GLU A 142 1.55 -0.24 -4.70
C GLU A 142 1.50 -1.54 -3.91
N THR A 143 2.26 -1.60 -2.83
CA THR A 143 2.31 -2.77 -1.96
C THR A 143 2.01 -2.38 -0.52
N LEU A 144 0.94 -2.94 0.03
CA LEU A 144 0.49 -2.72 1.40
C LEU A 144 0.94 -3.85 2.32
N TYR A 145 1.54 -3.47 3.45
CA TYR A 145 1.95 -4.36 4.54
C TYR A 145 1.23 -4.01 5.84
N PHE A 146 0.68 -5.00 6.50
CA PHE A 146 0.16 -4.91 7.86
C PHE A 146 0.12 -6.27 8.54
N ASP A 147 -0.02 -6.29 9.87
CA ASP A 147 -0.15 -7.53 10.63
C ASP A 147 -1.60 -8.01 10.63
N ILE A 148 -1.89 -9.03 9.81
CA ILE A 148 -3.23 -9.62 9.70
C ILE A 148 -3.73 -10.18 11.05
N ALA A 149 -2.85 -10.69 11.90
CA ALA A 149 -3.23 -11.22 13.20
C ALA A 149 -3.76 -10.11 14.12
N THR A 150 -3.19 -8.90 14.03
CA THR A 150 -3.72 -7.73 14.74
C THR A 150 -5.12 -7.36 14.25
N PHE A 151 -5.34 -7.31 12.94
CA PHE A 151 -6.69 -7.07 12.38
C PHE A 151 -7.68 -8.14 12.85
N GLN A 152 -7.32 -9.41 12.74
CA GLN A 152 -8.18 -10.52 13.17
C GLN A 152 -8.54 -10.43 14.67
N ARG A 153 -7.58 -10.09 15.53
CA ARG A 153 -7.86 -9.91 16.97
C ARG A 153 -8.79 -8.73 17.26
N GLN A 154 -8.63 -7.63 16.56
CA GLN A 154 -9.45 -6.42 16.77
C GLN A 154 -10.87 -6.61 16.24
N LEU A 155 -11.04 -7.39 15.17
CA LEU A 155 -12.33 -7.64 14.52
C LEU A 155 -13.07 -8.87 15.06
N ALA A 156 -12.44 -9.66 15.93
CA ALA A 156 -13.01 -10.89 16.51
C ALA A 156 -14.21 -10.67 17.47
#